data_0f4a29e9f64b5eaafe28d4713200cb08
#
_entry.id   0f4a29e9f64b5eaafe28d4713200cb08
#
_cell.length_a   1.000
_cell.length_b   1.000
_cell.length_c   1.000
_cell.angle_alpha   90.00
_cell.angle_beta   90.00
_cell.angle_gamma   90.00
#
_symmetry.space_group_name_H-M   'P 1'
#
loop_
_entity.id
_entity.type
_entity.pdbx_description
1 polymer ?
#
loop_
_entity_poly.entity_id
_entity_poly.type
_entity_poly.pdbx_seq_one_letter_code
_entity_poly.pdbx_strand_id
1 'polypeptide(L)'
;ALTRAEFDALVAVEAGDARQAGTDRQAVLDALANEGLVRAEGAGPKRAWGLTTSGFMALEPYRAKRAVFFAAGFGSRMLPITVNTPKPLVRVHGKRFIERLLDAVIAAGIEEIYVVRGYLAEEFDILLKRYPQIRFIDNPLYDETNNISSAVAAVEAHPHCFEQAYAFESDLYLTDPSYISKYQYQSNYLGFHVDKTRDWYFEADEEGRITKLAKDLGRNCWQMVGLSFWSAADGRRLARDLPAVFEATDDNRQIFWDDVP
;
A
#
# COMPACT_ATOMS: atom_id res chain seq x y z
N ALA A 1 -5.53 16.39 -14.34
CA ALA A 1 -5.80 15.23 -13.48
C ALA A 1 -7.03 14.50 -14.02
N LEU A 2 -7.01 13.17 -14.02
CA LEU A 2 -8.13 12.34 -14.44
C LEU A 2 -9.27 12.44 -13.42
N THR A 3 -10.50 12.42 -13.90
CA THR A 3 -11.65 12.11 -13.05
C THR A 3 -11.63 10.65 -12.64
N ARG A 4 -12.40 10.27 -11.63
CA ARG A 4 -12.49 8.87 -11.18
C ARG A 4 -12.94 7.95 -12.32
N ALA A 5 -13.94 8.36 -13.09
CA ALA A 5 -14.47 7.57 -14.21
C ALA A 5 -13.44 7.36 -15.34
N GLU A 6 -12.67 8.39 -15.67
CA GLU A 6 -11.59 8.31 -16.67
C GLU A 6 -10.47 7.39 -16.19
N PHE A 7 -10.05 7.52 -14.92
CA PHE A 7 -9.06 6.64 -14.32
C PHE A 7 -9.51 5.18 -14.36
N ASP A 8 -10.71 4.87 -13.88
CA ASP A 8 -11.25 3.50 -13.86
C ASP A 8 -11.37 2.92 -15.27
N ALA A 9 -11.74 3.75 -16.27
CA ALA A 9 -11.81 3.34 -17.67
C ALA A 9 -10.41 3.01 -18.24
N LEU A 10 -9.41 3.88 -18.02
CA LEU A 10 -8.03 3.65 -18.47
C LEU A 10 -7.40 2.41 -17.83
N VAL A 11 -7.59 2.22 -16.53
CA VAL A 11 -7.09 1.02 -15.81
C VAL A 11 -7.73 -0.25 -16.37
N ALA A 12 -9.03 -0.23 -16.66
CA ALA A 12 -9.71 -1.38 -17.26
C ALA A 12 -9.26 -1.65 -18.70
N VAL A 13 -8.93 -0.62 -19.48
CA VAL A 13 -8.34 -0.80 -20.82
C VAL A 13 -6.98 -1.43 -20.73
N GLU A 14 -6.14 -0.99 -19.79
CA GLU A 14 -4.81 -1.56 -19.54
C GLU A 14 -4.89 -3.04 -19.12
N ALA A 15 -5.85 -3.38 -18.28
CA ALA A 15 -6.08 -4.76 -17.84
C ALA A 15 -6.72 -5.68 -18.90
N GLY A 16 -7.15 -5.13 -20.05
CA GLY A 16 -7.86 -5.89 -21.08
C GLY A 16 -9.33 -6.18 -20.77
N ASP A 17 -9.90 -5.58 -19.73
CA ASP A 17 -11.26 -5.82 -19.22
C ASP A 17 -12.30 -4.86 -19.84
N ALA A 18 -11.89 -4.03 -20.79
CA ALA A 18 -12.77 -3.02 -21.41
C ALA A 18 -13.79 -3.58 -22.42
N ARG A 19 -13.85 -4.89 -22.59
CA ARG A 19 -14.72 -5.56 -23.60
C ARG A 19 -16.22 -5.57 -23.24
N GLN A 20 -16.58 -5.27 -21.98
CA GLN A 20 -17.98 -5.28 -21.50
C GLN A 20 -18.32 -3.96 -20.81
N ALA A 21 -18.25 -2.86 -21.55
CA ALA A 21 -18.65 -1.56 -21.01
C ALA A 21 -20.16 -1.38 -21.11
N GLY A 22 -20.84 -1.06 -20.00
CA GLY A 22 -22.19 -0.50 -20.02
C GLY A 22 -22.19 0.87 -20.73
N THR A 23 -23.39 1.39 -21.05
CA THR A 23 -23.60 2.64 -21.83
C THR A 23 -22.78 3.83 -21.29
N ASP A 24 -22.71 3.99 -19.97
CA ASP A 24 -21.98 5.11 -19.34
C ASP A 24 -20.47 5.01 -19.55
N ARG A 25 -19.92 3.80 -19.45
CA ARG A 25 -18.49 3.55 -19.68
C ARG A 25 -18.10 3.75 -21.15
N GLN A 26 -19.00 3.43 -22.07
CA GLN A 26 -18.75 3.67 -23.50
C GLN A 26 -18.59 5.17 -23.79
N ALA A 27 -19.42 6.03 -23.21
CA ALA A 27 -19.30 7.49 -23.37
C ALA A 27 -17.95 8.02 -22.86
N VAL A 28 -17.46 7.49 -21.72
CA VAL A 28 -16.14 7.83 -21.18
C VAL A 28 -15.02 7.38 -22.14
N LEU A 29 -15.10 6.16 -22.67
CA LEU A 29 -14.10 5.65 -23.62
C LEU A 29 -14.07 6.43 -24.93
N ASP A 30 -15.24 6.86 -25.45
CA ASP A 30 -15.33 7.70 -26.65
C ASP A 30 -14.74 9.10 -26.39
N ALA A 31 -14.94 9.68 -25.20
CA ALA A 31 -14.29 10.93 -24.79
C ALA A 31 -12.76 10.77 -24.70
N LEU A 32 -12.28 9.72 -24.03
CA LEU A 32 -10.84 9.41 -23.92
C LEU A 32 -10.20 9.14 -25.30
N ALA A 33 -10.94 8.58 -26.25
CA ALA A 33 -10.47 8.39 -27.61
C ALA A 33 -10.32 9.73 -28.36
N ASN A 34 -11.28 10.66 -28.17
CA ASN A 34 -11.18 12.01 -28.74
C ASN A 34 -9.99 12.80 -28.16
N GLU A 35 -9.63 12.53 -26.92
CA GLU A 35 -8.43 13.09 -26.27
C GLU A 35 -7.13 12.36 -26.65
N GLY A 36 -7.22 11.27 -27.41
CA GLY A 36 -6.09 10.47 -27.84
C GLY A 36 -5.45 9.61 -26.74
N LEU A 37 -6.16 9.34 -25.64
CA LEU A 37 -5.67 8.52 -24.53
C LEU A 37 -5.89 7.02 -24.76
N VAL A 38 -6.96 6.65 -25.48
CA VAL A 38 -7.24 5.29 -25.92
C VAL A 38 -7.46 5.24 -27.41
N ARG A 39 -7.30 4.05 -28.01
CA ARG A 39 -7.61 3.79 -29.42
C ARG A 39 -8.54 2.59 -29.52
N ALA A 40 -9.46 2.64 -30.47
CA ALA A 40 -10.29 1.48 -30.81
C ALA A 40 -9.45 0.47 -31.60
N GLU A 41 -9.50 -0.79 -31.23
CA GLU A 41 -8.86 -1.92 -31.89
C GLU A 41 -9.95 -2.83 -32.49
N GLY A 42 -9.98 -2.92 -33.83
CA GLY A 42 -11.03 -3.64 -34.57
C GLY A 42 -12.24 -2.80 -34.95
N ALA A 43 -13.16 -3.40 -35.70
CA ALA A 43 -14.39 -2.78 -36.19
C ALA A 43 -15.64 -3.48 -35.65
N GLY A 44 -16.72 -2.72 -35.43
CA GLY A 44 -18.03 -3.23 -35.01
C GLY A 44 -18.33 -3.11 -33.51
N PRO A 45 -19.46 -3.65 -33.04
CA PRO A 45 -19.96 -3.48 -31.68
C PRO A 45 -19.11 -4.20 -30.60
N LYS A 46 -18.16 -5.06 -30.99
CA LYS A 46 -17.23 -5.77 -30.10
C LYS A 46 -15.78 -5.26 -30.23
N ARG A 47 -15.61 -3.97 -30.58
CA ARG A 47 -14.27 -3.38 -30.65
C ARG A 47 -13.56 -3.46 -29.29
N ALA A 48 -12.30 -3.84 -29.30
CA ALA A 48 -11.43 -3.74 -28.15
C ALA A 48 -10.86 -2.31 -28.03
N TRP A 49 -10.39 -1.96 -26.85
CA TRP A 49 -9.75 -0.68 -26.58
C TRP A 49 -8.30 -0.94 -26.16
N GLY A 50 -7.37 -0.15 -26.65
CA GLY A 50 -5.97 -0.17 -26.24
C GLY A 50 -5.53 1.21 -25.76
N LEU A 51 -4.64 1.25 -24.77
CA LEU A 51 -4.00 2.50 -24.36
C LEU A 51 -3.05 3.02 -25.46
N THR A 52 -3.05 4.34 -25.64
CA THR A 52 -2.00 5.02 -26.39
C THR A 52 -0.81 5.32 -25.47
N THR A 53 0.31 5.81 -26.01
CA THR A 53 1.40 6.34 -25.20
C THR A 53 0.93 7.45 -24.26
N SER A 54 0.06 8.36 -24.73
CA SER A 54 -0.53 9.41 -23.92
C SER A 54 -1.41 8.85 -22.80
N GLY A 55 -2.15 7.75 -23.05
CA GLY A 55 -2.93 7.05 -22.04
C GLY A 55 -2.07 6.45 -20.93
N PHE A 56 -0.95 5.82 -21.28
CA PHE A 56 0.01 5.35 -20.27
C PHE A 56 0.61 6.51 -19.47
N MET A 57 0.97 7.61 -20.10
CA MET A 57 1.48 8.82 -19.42
C MET A 57 0.43 9.43 -18.50
N ALA A 58 -0.85 9.40 -18.86
CA ALA A 58 -1.94 9.89 -18.01
C ALA A 58 -2.14 9.04 -16.75
N LEU A 59 -1.85 7.73 -16.80
CA LEU A 59 -1.88 6.83 -15.65
C LEU A 59 -0.61 6.87 -14.78
N GLU A 60 0.52 7.38 -15.28
CA GLU A 60 1.79 7.36 -14.55
C GLU A 60 1.76 8.08 -13.17
N PRO A 61 1.03 9.20 -12.97
CA PRO A 61 0.87 9.81 -11.65
C PRO A 61 0.17 8.93 -10.61
N TYR A 62 -0.59 7.93 -11.05
CA TYR A 62 -1.38 7.01 -10.23
C TYR A 62 -0.70 5.64 -10.05
N ARG A 63 0.44 5.43 -10.69
CA ARG A 63 1.18 4.17 -10.62
C ARG A 63 1.83 3.99 -9.26
N ALA A 64 1.59 2.83 -8.64
CA ALA A 64 2.34 2.40 -7.45
C ALA A 64 3.77 2.05 -7.85
N LYS A 65 4.75 2.68 -7.23
CA LYS A 65 6.19 2.53 -7.56
C LYS A 65 6.98 1.87 -6.44
N ARG A 66 6.51 2.04 -5.21
CA ARG A 66 7.25 1.66 -4.01
C ARG A 66 6.40 0.85 -3.05
N ALA A 67 7.06 0.06 -2.24
CA ALA A 67 6.46 -0.63 -1.11
C ALA A 67 7.38 -0.53 0.10
N VAL A 68 6.83 -0.14 1.25
CA VAL A 68 7.53 -0.07 2.53
C VAL A 68 6.90 -1.09 3.48
N PHE A 69 7.71 -1.98 4.01
CA PHE A 69 7.31 -3.03 4.94
C PHE A 69 7.85 -2.73 6.33
N PHE A 70 6.98 -2.59 7.32
CA PHE A 70 7.37 -2.46 8.72
C PHE A 70 7.52 -3.84 9.35
N ALA A 71 8.75 -4.26 9.61
CA ALA A 71 9.11 -5.60 10.03
C ALA A 71 10.02 -5.64 11.27
N ALA A 72 10.18 -4.52 11.98
CA ALA A 72 11.16 -4.36 13.05
C ALA A 72 10.71 -4.92 14.42
N GLY A 73 9.42 -5.19 14.62
CA GLY A 73 8.84 -5.52 15.93
C GLY A 73 9.15 -6.94 16.44
N PHE A 74 9.09 -7.12 17.76
CA PHE A 74 9.34 -8.40 18.45
C PHE A 74 8.36 -9.53 18.17
N GLY A 75 7.11 -9.19 17.81
CA GLY A 75 6.04 -10.20 17.66
C GLY A 75 5.69 -10.93 18.95
N SER A 76 5.77 -10.27 20.10
CA SER A 76 5.62 -10.85 21.45
C SER A 76 4.33 -11.63 21.69
N ARG A 77 3.24 -11.25 20.98
CA ARG A 77 1.95 -11.97 21.04
C ARG A 77 2.00 -13.39 20.46
N MET A 78 3.05 -13.74 19.70
CA MET A 78 3.23 -15.07 19.10
C MET A 78 4.31 -15.91 19.80
N LEU A 79 4.76 -15.52 20.98
CA LEU A 79 5.67 -16.35 21.78
C LEU A 79 5.06 -17.73 22.07
N PRO A 80 5.84 -18.82 22.04
CA PRO A 80 7.30 -18.87 21.87
C PRO A 80 7.81 -18.93 20.42
N ILE A 81 6.93 -18.89 19.42
CA ILE A 81 7.29 -19.02 17.99
C ILE A 81 8.28 -17.93 17.57
N THR A 82 8.10 -16.71 18.08
CA THR A 82 8.90 -15.55 17.70
C THR A 82 10.19 -15.37 18.50
N VAL A 83 10.56 -16.31 19.37
CA VAL A 83 11.86 -16.27 20.09
C VAL A 83 13.05 -16.26 19.13
N ASN A 84 13.00 -17.09 18.09
CA ASN A 84 14.08 -17.27 17.12
C ASN A 84 13.67 -16.98 15.66
N THR A 85 12.47 -16.44 15.45
CA THR A 85 11.96 -16.18 14.11
C THR A 85 11.15 -14.89 14.14
N PRO A 86 11.57 -13.82 13.44
CA PRO A 86 10.74 -12.63 13.29
C PRO A 86 9.34 -12.97 12.80
N LYS A 87 8.30 -12.30 13.33
CA LYS A 87 6.91 -12.59 12.97
C LYS A 87 6.64 -12.61 11.45
N PRO A 88 7.19 -11.66 10.64
CA PRO A 88 7.01 -11.69 9.20
C PRO A 88 7.61 -12.91 8.49
N LEU A 89 8.58 -13.59 9.12
CA LEU A 89 9.25 -14.78 8.60
C LEU A 89 8.59 -16.10 9.04
N VAL A 90 7.59 -16.05 9.93
CA VAL A 90 6.82 -17.24 10.32
C VAL A 90 6.11 -17.82 9.09
N ARG A 91 6.16 -19.15 8.95
CA ARG A 91 5.55 -19.85 7.83
C ARG A 91 4.10 -20.24 8.13
N VAL A 92 3.22 -19.90 7.21
CA VAL A 92 1.81 -20.32 7.21
C VAL A 92 1.52 -20.98 5.86
N HIS A 93 1.06 -22.22 5.90
CA HIS A 93 0.87 -23.05 4.69
C HIS A 93 2.12 -23.08 3.78
N GLY A 94 3.28 -23.29 4.39
CA GLY A 94 4.54 -23.46 3.67
C GLY A 94 5.23 -22.18 3.18
N LYS A 95 4.60 -21.00 3.30
CA LYS A 95 5.11 -19.70 2.84
C LYS A 95 5.17 -18.71 3.99
N ARG A 96 6.20 -17.85 4.04
CA ARG A 96 6.31 -16.81 5.07
C ARG A 96 5.24 -15.73 4.86
N PHE A 97 4.79 -15.07 5.94
CA PHE A 97 3.84 -13.97 5.85
C PHE A 97 4.29 -12.93 4.82
N ILE A 98 5.49 -12.40 4.98
CA ILE A 98 6.03 -11.35 4.11
C ILE A 98 6.20 -11.80 2.66
N GLU A 99 6.47 -13.08 2.39
CA GLU A 99 6.64 -13.59 1.00
C GLU A 99 5.35 -13.51 0.18
N ARG A 100 4.17 -13.62 0.82
CA ARG A 100 2.89 -13.45 0.12
C ARG A 100 2.68 -12.02 -0.33
N LEU A 101 3.04 -11.08 0.54
CA LEU A 101 2.94 -9.64 0.26
C LEU A 101 3.96 -9.24 -0.81
N LEU A 102 5.20 -9.71 -0.71
CA LEU A 102 6.26 -9.46 -1.69
C LEU A 102 5.87 -9.99 -3.09
N ASP A 103 5.33 -11.19 -3.17
CA ASP A 103 4.88 -11.74 -4.46
C ASP A 103 3.75 -10.89 -5.08
N ALA A 104 2.79 -10.40 -4.28
CA ALA A 104 1.71 -9.54 -4.76
C ALA A 104 2.23 -8.16 -5.21
N VAL A 105 3.16 -7.57 -4.46
CA VAL A 105 3.83 -6.31 -4.80
C VAL A 105 4.58 -6.43 -6.13
N ILE A 106 5.34 -7.50 -6.32
CA ILE A 106 6.08 -7.75 -7.56
C ILE A 106 5.13 -8.00 -8.74
N ALA A 107 4.06 -8.78 -8.52
CA ALA A 107 3.04 -9.02 -9.54
C ALA A 107 2.32 -7.73 -9.98
N ALA A 108 2.17 -6.75 -9.07
CA ALA A 108 1.65 -5.42 -9.40
C ALA A 108 2.67 -4.52 -10.14
N GLY A 109 3.90 -4.99 -10.37
CA GLY A 109 4.94 -4.24 -11.09
C GLY A 109 5.63 -3.17 -10.25
N ILE A 110 5.65 -3.33 -8.94
CA ILE A 110 6.34 -2.44 -7.99
C ILE A 110 7.79 -2.92 -7.85
N GLU A 111 8.74 -2.04 -8.11
CA GLU A 111 10.16 -2.40 -8.24
C GLU A 111 11.00 -1.95 -7.04
N GLU A 112 10.64 -0.83 -6.40
CA GLU A 112 11.35 -0.30 -5.24
C GLU A 112 10.72 -0.85 -3.95
N ILE A 113 11.40 -1.80 -3.29
CA ILE A 113 10.88 -2.51 -2.12
C ILE A 113 11.81 -2.26 -0.95
N TYR A 114 11.29 -1.65 0.12
CA TYR A 114 11.98 -1.36 1.37
C TYR A 114 11.43 -2.23 2.49
N VAL A 115 12.29 -2.88 3.24
CA VAL A 115 11.92 -3.65 4.44
C VAL A 115 12.65 -3.07 5.63
N VAL A 116 11.90 -2.43 6.52
CA VAL A 116 12.43 -1.89 7.78
C VAL A 116 12.46 -3.00 8.81
N ARG A 117 13.65 -3.36 9.27
CA ARG A 117 13.91 -4.47 10.18
C ARG A 117 14.57 -3.99 11.47
N GLY A 118 14.46 -4.79 12.52
CA GLY A 118 15.05 -4.50 13.84
C GLY A 118 15.31 -5.78 14.60
N TYR A 119 14.29 -6.35 15.24
CA TYR A 119 14.42 -7.62 15.94
C TYR A 119 14.85 -8.75 15.01
N LEU A 120 16.00 -9.42 15.36
CA LEU A 120 16.62 -10.48 14.55
C LEU A 120 16.79 -10.07 13.07
N ALA A 121 17.32 -8.88 12.84
CA ALA A 121 17.41 -8.27 11.51
C ALA A 121 18.13 -9.17 10.49
N GLU A 122 19.17 -9.89 10.88
CA GLU A 122 19.94 -10.80 10.05
C GLU A 122 19.14 -11.99 9.50
N GLU A 123 18.07 -12.40 10.17
CA GLU A 123 17.22 -13.49 9.71
C GLU A 123 16.47 -13.14 8.41
N PHE A 124 16.31 -11.85 8.13
CA PHE A 124 15.67 -11.37 6.88
C PHE A 124 16.54 -11.58 5.63
N ASP A 125 17.85 -11.79 5.77
CA ASP A 125 18.78 -11.97 4.64
C ASP A 125 18.39 -13.18 3.77
N ILE A 126 17.67 -14.15 4.34
CA ILE A 126 17.13 -15.29 3.60
C ILE A 126 16.21 -14.87 2.45
N LEU A 127 15.56 -13.70 2.56
CA LEU A 127 14.64 -13.18 1.54
C LEU A 127 15.39 -12.77 0.26
N LEU A 128 16.66 -12.32 0.36
CA LEU A 128 17.44 -11.85 -0.78
C LEU A 128 17.68 -12.94 -1.83
N LYS A 129 17.63 -14.21 -1.45
CA LYS A 129 17.77 -15.34 -2.39
C LYS A 129 16.64 -15.37 -3.43
N ARG A 130 15.44 -14.93 -3.05
CA ARG A 130 14.27 -14.92 -3.92
C ARG A 130 13.88 -13.52 -4.38
N TYR A 131 14.18 -12.51 -3.57
CA TYR A 131 13.80 -11.12 -3.77
C TYR A 131 15.03 -10.19 -3.70
N PRO A 132 15.96 -10.28 -4.68
CA PRO A 132 17.23 -9.55 -4.64
C PRO A 132 17.06 -8.03 -4.75
N GLN A 133 15.88 -7.54 -5.16
CA GLN A 133 15.54 -6.13 -5.24
C GLN A 133 15.18 -5.49 -3.89
N ILE A 134 15.01 -6.27 -2.82
CA ILE A 134 14.74 -5.73 -1.48
C ILE A 134 15.91 -4.88 -1.01
N ARG A 135 15.59 -3.71 -0.46
CA ARG A 135 16.52 -2.85 0.27
C ARG A 135 16.14 -2.88 1.75
N PHE A 136 17.03 -3.42 2.57
CA PHE A 136 16.85 -3.42 4.01
C PHE A 136 17.20 -2.06 4.60
N ILE A 137 16.42 -1.66 5.60
CA ILE A 137 16.62 -0.47 6.41
C ILE A 137 16.63 -0.95 7.86
N ASP A 138 17.71 -0.72 8.58
CA ASP A 138 17.80 -1.10 9.97
C ASP A 138 17.22 0.02 10.84
N ASN A 139 16.28 -0.31 11.73
CA ASN A 139 15.76 0.58 12.75
C ASN A 139 16.47 0.29 14.08
N PRO A 140 17.44 1.11 14.52
CA PRO A 140 18.17 0.87 15.76
C PRO A 140 17.34 1.13 17.02
N LEU A 141 16.19 1.81 16.88
CA LEU A 141 15.32 2.19 18.00
C LEU A 141 14.10 1.27 18.15
N TYR A 142 14.11 0.11 17.51
CA TYR A 142 12.96 -0.81 17.45
C TYR A 142 12.48 -1.33 18.81
N ASP A 143 13.36 -1.35 19.82
CA ASP A 143 13.10 -1.81 21.19
C ASP A 143 12.90 -0.67 22.21
N GLU A 144 13.17 0.57 21.81
CA GLU A 144 13.03 1.75 22.66
C GLU A 144 11.76 2.55 22.37
N THR A 145 11.23 2.42 21.14
CA THR A 145 10.12 3.25 20.62
C THR A 145 9.04 2.40 19.98
N ASN A 146 7.90 3.03 19.67
CA ASN A 146 6.87 2.37 18.85
C ASN A 146 7.23 2.43 17.36
N ASN A 147 6.36 1.90 16.48
CA ASN A 147 6.64 1.73 15.05
C ASN A 147 6.80 3.03 14.25
N ILE A 148 6.51 4.21 14.83
CA ILE A 148 6.84 5.50 14.22
C ILE A 148 8.33 5.60 13.89
N SER A 149 9.22 5.06 14.74
CA SER A 149 10.66 5.05 14.46
C SER A 149 11.02 4.26 13.20
N SER A 150 10.28 3.21 12.88
CA SER A 150 10.46 2.46 11.63
C SER A 150 10.12 3.31 10.40
N ALA A 151 9.05 4.10 10.48
CA ALA A 151 8.68 5.02 9.41
C ALA A 151 9.69 6.16 9.26
N VAL A 152 10.20 6.69 10.37
CA VAL A 152 11.27 7.70 10.37
C VAL A 152 12.55 7.14 9.76
N ALA A 153 13.00 5.97 10.18
CA ALA A 153 14.18 5.31 9.60
C ALA A 153 14.05 5.11 8.08
N ALA A 154 12.83 4.78 7.60
CA ALA A 154 12.56 4.65 6.17
C ALA A 154 12.73 5.98 5.43
N VAL A 155 12.20 7.08 5.99
CA VAL A 155 12.31 8.43 5.41
C VAL A 155 13.74 8.94 5.41
N GLU A 156 14.48 8.74 6.51
CA GLU A 156 15.89 9.15 6.62
C GLU A 156 16.78 8.42 5.60
N ALA A 157 16.58 7.12 5.43
CA ALA A 157 17.31 6.34 4.45
C ALA A 157 16.90 6.64 2.99
N HIS A 158 15.61 6.86 2.77
CA HIS A 158 15.01 7.07 1.45
C HIS A 158 13.87 8.11 1.52
N PRO A 159 14.13 9.41 1.36
CA PRO A 159 13.15 10.48 1.54
C PRO A 159 11.89 10.39 0.67
N HIS A 160 11.95 9.65 -0.43
CA HIS A 160 10.82 9.44 -1.35
C HIS A 160 10.09 8.10 -1.16
N CYS A 161 10.42 7.34 -0.10
CA CYS A 161 9.92 5.97 0.08
C CYS A 161 8.40 5.86 0.16
N PHE A 162 7.70 6.90 0.60
CA PHE A 162 6.24 6.96 0.67
C PHE A 162 5.57 7.59 -0.56
N GLU A 163 6.31 8.11 -1.54
CA GLU A 163 5.71 8.68 -2.75
C GLU A 163 5.23 7.57 -3.71
N GLN A 164 3.94 7.58 -4.07
CA GLN A 164 3.32 6.54 -4.90
C GLN A 164 3.62 5.14 -4.34
N ALA A 165 3.43 4.97 -3.04
CA ALA A 165 3.90 3.81 -2.30
C ALA A 165 2.80 3.12 -1.51
N TYR A 166 2.87 1.80 -1.45
CA TYR A 166 2.17 1.03 -0.44
C TYR A 166 2.99 0.97 0.85
N ALA A 167 2.31 1.03 1.99
CA ALA A 167 2.88 0.76 3.31
C ALA A 167 2.19 -0.46 3.93
N PHE A 168 2.97 -1.37 4.50
CA PHE A 168 2.52 -2.66 5.00
C PHE A 168 2.96 -2.90 6.43
N GLU A 169 2.06 -3.37 7.27
CA GLU A 169 2.41 -4.24 8.37
C GLU A 169 2.81 -5.61 7.81
N SER A 170 4.01 -6.09 8.13
CA SER A 170 4.65 -7.23 7.43
C SER A 170 4.11 -8.61 7.84
N ASP A 171 3.16 -8.66 8.77
CA ASP A 171 2.56 -9.86 9.34
C ASP A 171 1.14 -10.14 8.86
N LEU A 172 0.75 -9.51 7.76
CA LEU A 172 -0.55 -9.69 7.14
C LEU A 172 -0.62 -11.01 6.36
N TYR A 173 -1.74 -11.72 6.52
CA TYR A 173 -2.06 -12.87 5.69
C TYR A 173 -3.00 -12.43 4.56
N LEU A 174 -2.39 -12.09 3.42
CA LEU A 174 -3.15 -11.69 2.24
C LEU A 174 -3.73 -12.91 1.52
N THR A 175 -5.05 -13.01 1.46
CA THR A 175 -5.77 -14.09 0.77
C THR A 175 -5.99 -13.79 -0.70
N ASP A 176 -6.22 -12.53 -1.04
CA ASP A 176 -6.43 -12.05 -2.40
C ASP A 176 -5.37 -11.00 -2.77
N PRO A 177 -4.42 -11.33 -3.68
CA PRO A 177 -3.38 -10.39 -4.10
C PRO A 177 -3.92 -9.19 -4.89
N SER A 178 -5.17 -9.22 -5.40
CA SER A 178 -5.77 -8.14 -6.18
C SER A 178 -5.98 -6.85 -5.39
N TYR A 179 -5.95 -6.91 -4.05
CA TYR A 179 -5.93 -5.70 -3.21
C TYR A 179 -4.67 -4.84 -3.41
N ILE A 180 -3.59 -5.43 -3.94
CA ILE A 180 -2.38 -4.69 -4.32
C ILE A 180 -2.41 -4.51 -5.84
N SER A 181 -2.89 -3.35 -6.27
CA SER A 181 -3.02 -3.04 -7.69
C SER A 181 -1.90 -2.13 -8.18
N LYS A 182 -1.63 -2.19 -9.48
CA LYS A 182 -0.61 -1.38 -10.16
C LYS A 182 -0.90 0.12 -10.10
N TYR A 183 -2.17 0.50 -10.08
CA TYR A 183 -2.62 1.89 -10.06
C TYR A 183 -3.56 2.14 -8.91
N GLN A 184 -3.42 3.30 -8.28
CA GLN A 184 -4.29 3.77 -7.20
C GLN A 184 -4.69 5.21 -7.46
N TYR A 185 -5.98 5.51 -7.40
CA TYR A 185 -6.51 6.83 -7.72
C TYR A 185 -6.08 7.89 -6.71
N GLN A 186 -6.06 7.54 -5.44
CA GLN A 186 -5.74 8.43 -4.32
C GLN A 186 -5.19 7.64 -3.14
N SER A 187 -4.65 8.32 -2.15
CA SER A 187 -4.25 7.72 -0.87
C SER A 187 -5.44 7.04 -0.20
N ASN A 188 -5.19 5.87 0.39
CA ASN A 188 -6.25 5.07 1.02
C ASN A 188 -5.70 4.11 2.07
N TYR A 189 -6.60 3.63 2.93
CA TYR A 189 -6.39 2.49 3.82
C TYR A 189 -7.30 1.33 3.42
N LEU A 190 -6.77 0.12 3.50
CA LEU A 190 -7.59 -1.09 3.37
C LEU A 190 -8.24 -1.42 4.72
N GLY A 191 -9.53 -1.66 4.69
CA GLY A 191 -10.31 -2.11 5.84
C GLY A 191 -11.43 -3.04 5.42
N PHE A 192 -11.98 -3.77 6.37
CA PHE A 192 -13.20 -4.54 6.18
C PHE A 192 -14.25 -4.12 7.20
N HIS A 193 -15.52 -4.08 6.74
CA HIS A 193 -16.61 -3.64 7.56
C HIS A 193 -16.92 -4.64 8.69
N VAL A 194 -17.11 -4.14 9.92
CA VAL A 194 -17.43 -4.93 11.10
C VAL A 194 -18.52 -4.27 11.93
N ASP A 195 -19.34 -5.11 12.56
CA ASP A 195 -20.35 -4.61 13.51
C ASP A 195 -19.70 -4.05 14.79
N LYS A 196 -18.55 -4.63 15.18
CA LYS A 196 -17.84 -4.25 16.40
C LYS A 196 -16.38 -4.68 16.36
N THR A 197 -15.48 -3.80 16.81
CA THR A 197 -14.06 -4.11 16.98
C THR A 197 -13.47 -3.39 18.19
N ARG A 198 -12.36 -3.92 18.72
CA ARG A 198 -11.46 -3.26 19.69
C ARG A 198 -10.06 -3.05 19.10
N ASP A 199 -9.93 -3.26 17.81
CA ASP A 199 -8.71 -3.01 17.04
C ASP A 199 -8.81 -1.64 16.35
N TRP A 200 -7.75 -1.23 15.65
CA TRP A 200 -7.75 -0.03 14.85
C TRP A 200 -8.90 -0.03 13.84
N TYR A 201 -9.63 1.06 13.78
CA TYR A 201 -10.71 1.24 12.83
C TYR A 201 -10.81 2.67 12.32
N PHE A 202 -11.47 2.83 11.20
CA PHE A 202 -11.86 4.14 10.68
C PHE A 202 -13.36 4.19 10.38
N GLU A 203 -13.89 5.41 10.42
CA GLU A 203 -15.20 5.76 9.90
C GLU A 203 -14.99 6.53 8.59
N ALA A 204 -15.87 6.31 7.62
CA ALA A 204 -15.82 6.98 6.31
C ALA A 204 -17.19 7.58 5.98
N ASP A 205 -17.18 8.70 5.25
CA ASP A 205 -18.40 9.31 4.70
C ASP A 205 -18.91 8.54 3.46
N GLU A 206 -20.01 9.02 2.87
CA GLU A 206 -20.64 8.42 1.70
C GLU A 206 -19.72 8.42 0.46
N GLU A 207 -18.77 9.35 0.39
CA GLU A 207 -17.75 9.43 -0.66
C GLU A 207 -16.52 8.56 -0.37
N GLY A 208 -16.51 7.84 0.77
CA GLY A 208 -15.42 6.96 1.18
C GLY A 208 -14.21 7.70 1.78
N ARG A 209 -14.35 8.98 2.19
CA ARG A 209 -13.28 9.71 2.86
C ARG A 209 -13.26 9.34 4.33
N ILE A 210 -12.07 9.04 4.86
CA ILE A 210 -11.88 8.75 6.26
C ILE A 210 -12.16 10.02 7.08
N THR A 211 -13.14 9.93 7.98
CA THR A 211 -13.57 11.04 8.85
C THR A 211 -13.10 10.87 10.28
N LYS A 212 -12.74 9.64 10.67
CA LYS A 212 -12.24 9.32 12.00
C LYS A 212 -11.32 8.12 11.94
N LEU A 213 -10.24 8.15 12.68
CA LEU A 213 -9.34 7.04 12.97
C LEU A 213 -9.27 6.85 14.49
N ALA A 214 -9.46 5.62 14.98
CA ALA A 214 -9.49 5.36 16.42
C ALA A 214 -9.08 3.93 16.78
N LYS A 215 -8.77 3.74 18.08
CA LYS A 215 -8.32 2.46 18.69
C LYS A 215 -9.23 2.01 19.84
N ASP A 216 -10.31 2.72 20.09
CA ASP A 216 -11.27 2.40 21.15
C ASP A 216 -12.30 1.35 20.69
N LEU A 217 -13.46 1.28 21.34
CA LEU A 217 -14.52 0.39 20.92
C LEU A 217 -15.26 0.94 19.69
N GLY A 218 -14.89 0.44 18.50
CA GLY A 218 -15.60 0.72 17.25
C GLY A 218 -16.88 -0.09 17.10
N ARG A 219 -17.90 0.53 16.49
CA ARG A 219 -19.16 -0.11 16.10
C ARG A 219 -19.57 0.35 14.71
N ASN A 220 -20.04 -0.60 13.89
CA ASN A 220 -20.48 -0.33 12.50
C ASN A 220 -19.42 0.52 11.75
N CYS A 221 -18.18 0.03 11.72
CA CYS A 221 -17.00 0.74 11.25
C CYS A 221 -16.11 -0.15 10.37
N TRP A 222 -15.04 0.42 9.82
CA TRP A 222 -14.07 -0.29 9.02
C TRP A 222 -12.84 -0.63 9.86
N GLN A 223 -12.65 -1.91 10.17
CA GLN A 223 -11.43 -2.36 10.85
C GLN A 223 -10.25 -2.29 9.89
N MET A 224 -9.17 -1.61 10.31
CA MET A 224 -7.93 -1.50 9.54
C MET A 224 -7.19 -2.83 9.48
N VAL A 225 -6.52 -3.08 8.35
CA VAL A 225 -5.71 -4.29 8.16
C VAL A 225 -4.21 -4.02 8.04
N GLY A 226 -3.76 -2.78 8.26
CA GLY A 226 -2.34 -2.44 8.20
C GLY A 226 -1.78 -2.44 6.78
N LEU A 227 -2.60 -2.07 5.80
CA LEU A 227 -2.24 -1.85 4.40
C LEU A 227 -2.80 -0.52 3.94
N SER A 228 -1.93 0.36 3.47
CA SER A 228 -2.29 1.67 2.93
C SER A 228 -1.53 1.97 1.65
N PHE A 229 -2.09 2.88 0.84
CA PHE A 229 -1.41 3.47 -0.32
C PHE A 229 -1.31 4.99 -0.14
N TRP A 230 -0.19 5.56 -0.53
CA TRP A 230 0.11 6.99 -0.44
C TRP A 230 0.40 7.56 -1.81
N SER A 231 -0.35 8.59 -2.20
CA SER A 231 -0.08 9.36 -3.43
C SER A 231 1.28 10.07 -3.33
N ALA A 232 1.81 10.56 -4.44
CA ALA A 232 3.05 11.33 -4.41
C ALA A 232 2.97 12.57 -3.51
N ALA A 233 1.81 13.25 -3.48
CA ALA A 233 1.62 14.45 -2.68
C ALA A 233 1.55 14.13 -1.18
N ASP A 234 0.74 13.12 -0.82
CA ASP A 234 0.55 12.74 0.59
C ASP A 234 1.79 12.02 1.13
N GLY A 235 2.47 11.20 0.31
CA GLY A 235 3.75 10.58 0.68
C GLY A 235 4.84 11.61 1.00
N ARG A 236 4.92 12.72 0.25
CA ARG A 236 5.82 13.83 0.59
C ARG A 236 5.46 14.54 1.90
N ARG A 237 4.14 14.71 2.17
CA ARG A 237 3.70 15.29 3.46
C ARG A 237 4.09 14.36 4.60
N LEU A 238 3.78 13.08 4.47
CA LEU A 238 4.12 12.05 5.46
C LEU A 238 5.62 12.02 5.73
N ALA A 239 6.47 12.04 4.69
CA ALA A 239 7.92 12.05 4.83
C ALA A 239 8.45 13.30 5.55
N ARG A 240 7.78 14.45 5.41
CA ARG A 240 8.11 15.67 6.14
C ARG A 240 7.67 15.61 7.60
N ASP A 241 6.45 15.11 7.83
CA ASP A 241 5.78 15.24 9.13
C ASP A 241 6.24 14.15 10.11
N LEU A 242 6.58 12.94 9.63
CA LEU A 242 7.05 11.82 10.46
C LEU A 242 8.27 12.19 11.34
N PRO A 243 9.40 12.69 10.81
CA PRO A 243 10.53 13.07 11.64
C PRO A 243 10.19 14.24 12.56
N ALA A 244 9.45 15.23 12.08
CA ALA A 244 9.07 16.41 12.87
C ALA A 244 8.21 16.04 14.09
N VAL A 245 7.24 15.12 13.92
CA VAL A 245 6.41 14.62 15.02
C VAL A 245 7.23 13.77 15.99
N PHE A 246 8.08 12.88 15.48
CA PHE A 246 8.93 12.01 16.29
C PHE A 246 9.89 12.78 17.21
N GLU A 247 10.44 13.89 16.73
CA GLU A 247 11.40 14.73 17.47
C GLU A 247 10.73 15.74 18.42
N ALA A 248 9.43 15.99 18.26
CA ALA A 248 8.76 17.07 18.98
C ALA A 248 8.69 16.83 20.50
N THR A 249 8.45 15.60 20.93
CA THR A 249 8.40 15.20 22.36
C THR A 249 8.80 13.72 22.53
N ASP A 250 9.21 13.33 23.74
CA ASP A 250 9.51 11.92 24.05
C ASP A 250 8.25 11.04 23.95
N ASP A 251 7.08 11.58 24.30
CA ASP A 251 5.81 10.85 24.18
C ASP A 251 5.48 10.48 22.72
N ASN A 252 5.86 11.35 21.76
CA ASN A 252 5.66 11.11 20.35
C ASN A 252 6.49 9.94 19.80
N ARG A 253 7.52 9.51 20.50
CA ARG A 253 8.29 8.30 20.15
C ARG A 253 7.52 7.01 20.45
N GLN A 254 6.44 7.10 21.23
CA GLN A 254 5.61 5.95 21.62
C GLN A 254 4.30 5.87 20.84
N ILE A 255 4.05 6.77 19.89
CA ILE A 255 2.87 6.70 19.01
C ILE A 255 3.12 5.75 17.84
N PHE A 256 2.05 5.40 17.15
CA PHE A 256 2.15 4.67 15.89
C PHE A 256 2.35 5.64 14.73
N TRP A 257 2.98 5.17 13.66
CA TRP A 257 3.18 5.99 12.47
C TRP A 257 1.85 6.43 11.82
N ASP A 258 0.79 5.61 11.98
CA ASP A 258 -0.57 5.92 11.51
C ASP A 258 -1.25 7.06 12.30
N ASP A 259 -0.68 7.50 13.42
CA ASP A 259 -1.16 8.66 14.18
C ASP A 259 -0.71 10.01 13.57
N VAL A 260 0.19 10.00 12.57
CA VAL A 260 0.81 11.21 12.00
C VAL A 260 0.03 11.81 10.82
N PRO A 261 -0.52 11.02 9.86
CA PRO A 261 -1.22 11.55 8.68
C PRO A 261 -2.58 12.20 8.96
#